data_a322046ce4b12dc8c80c97b8d74dc3bd
#
_entry.id   a322046ce4b12dc8c80c97b8d74dc3bd
#
_cell.length_a   1.000
_cell.length_b   1.000
_cell.length_c   1.000
_cell.angle_alpha   90.00
_cell.angle_beta   90.00
_cell.angle_gamma   90.00
#
_symmetry.space_group_name_H-M   'P 1'
#
loop_
_entity.id
_entity.type
_entity.pdbx_description
1 polymer ?
#
loop_
_entity_poly.entity_id
_entity_poly.type
_entity_poly.pdbx_seq_one_letter_code
_entity_poly.pdbx_strand_id
1 'polypeptide(L)'
;LVEHNQVTDFSGVPFMFEILFRMKLSSKILENLKCVTQAGGRLDMKYTQYFFKLFEKNDICYFTMYGQTEASPRISFVPPERALAKLGSVGIALDIGKFYTDAADFVSEGELIYEGPNVCMGYAYNRQDLGKPDTNHGILKTGDIATIDNEGFAKIVGRKKRFVKVCGSSVNLDDLDSKLKSRSFVTSVIGKDEEIIVLTVNNDRDGIKKFLYSFVNFPTRAIKIIKTDAIRYTGAGKPDYLFMAEENL
;
A
#
# COMPACT_ATOMS: atom_id res chain seq x y z
N LEU A 1 25.49 -12.95 -0.50
CA LEU A 1 24.60 -14.11 -0.75
C LEU A 1 24.11 -14.11 -2.20
N VAL A 2 23.48 -13.06 -2.71
CA VAL A 2 22.93 -12.98 -4.08
C VAL A 2 24.03 -13.20 -5.12
N GLU A 3 25.15 -12.52 -4.98
CA GLU A 3 26.28 -12.61 -5.90
C GLU A 3 26.95 -14.00 -5.88
N HIS A 4 27.14 -14.60 -4.69
CA HIS A 4 27.79 -15.90 -4.56
C HIS A 4 26.95 -17.08 -5.04
N ASN A 5 25.62 -16.95 -4.98
CA ASN A 5 24.71 -18.03 -5.33
C ASN A 5 24.10 -17.89 -6.73
N GLN A 6 24.56 -16.94 -7.54
CA GLN A 6 24.06 -16.69 -8.89
C GLN A 6 22.52 -16.62 -8.95
N VAL A 7 21.94 -15.87 -8.00
CA VAL A 7 20.48 -15.74 -7.87
C VAL A 7 19.90 -15.13 -9.13
N THR A 8 18.89 -15.80 -9.69
CA THR A 8 18.17 -15.35 -10.90
C THR A 8 16.90 -14.61 -10.59
N ASP A 9 16.28 -14.89 -9.45
CA ASP A 9 14.98 -14.34 -9.05
C ASP A 9 15.04 -13.75 -7.65
N PHE A 10 14.45 -12.58 -7.50
CA PHE A 10 14.40 -11.88 -6.22
C PHE A 10 13.00 -11.32 -5.95
N SER A 11 12.46 -11.64 -4.80
CA SER A 11 11.18 -11.09 -4.33
C SER A 11 11.40 -10.22 -3.11
N GLY A 12 10.85 -9.01 -3.10
CA GLY A 12 11.04 -8.07 -2.01
C GLY A 12 9.79 -7.30 -1.61
N VAL A 13 9.80 -6.83 -0.36
CA VAL A 13 8.85 -5.86 0.18
C VAL A 13 9.40 -4.44 0.05
N PRO A 14 8.59 -3.38 0.14
CA PRO A 14 9.03 -1.99 -0.04
C PRO A 14 10.31 -1.62 0.74
N PHE A 15 10.38 -2.01 2.00
CA PHE A 15 11.54 -1.72 2.85
C PHE A 15 12.85 -2.31 2.30
N MET A 16 12.81 -3.50 1.70
CA MET A 16 13.99 -4.11 1.06
C MET A 16 14.46 -3.28 -0.14
N PHE A 17 13.53 -2.78 -0.96
CA PHE A 17 13.86 -1.90 -2.09
C PHE A 17 14.45 -0.56 -1.64
N GLU A 18 13.98 0.00 -0.52
CA GLU A 18 14.59 1.20 0.05
C GLU A 18 16.05 0.96 0.48
N ILE A 19 16.33 -0.20 1.09
CA ILE A 19 17.70 -0.60 1.45
C ILE A 19 18.54 -0.78 0.17
N LEU A 20 18.04 -1.53 -0.81
CA LEU A 20 18.75 -1.77 -2.07
C LEU A 20 19.05 -0.47 -2.82
N PHE A 21 18.13 0.51 -2.77
CA PHE A 21 18.36 1.85 -3.34
C PHE A 21 19.55 2.56 -2.67
N ARG A 22 19.64 2.48 -1.35
CA ARG A 22 20.76 3.09 -0.58
C ARG A 22 22.08 2.37 -0.82
N MET A 23 22.05 1.04 -0.91
CA MET A 23 23.23 0.20 -1.09
C MET A 23 23.77 0.24 -2.53
N LYS A 24 22.94 0.55 -3.50
CA LYS A 24 23.17 0.39 -4.94
C LYS A 24 23.53 -1.04 -5.33
N LEU A 25 22.82 -1.61 -6.29
CA LEU A 25 23.12 -2.96 -6.76
C LEU A 25 24.39 -2.95 -7.61
N SER A 26 25.29 -3.92 -7.36
CA SER A 26 26.50 -4.10 -8.17
C SER A 26 26.16 -4.69 -9.55
N SER A 27 27.01 -4.45 -10.54
CA SER A 27 26.86 -5.04 -11.87
C SER A 27 26.79 -6.56 -11.84
N LYS A 28 27.61 -7.20 -11.00
CA LYS A 28 27.62 -8.67 -10.84
C LYS A 28 26.30 -9.23 -10.35
N ILE A 29 25.57 -8.50 -9.50
CA ILE A 29 24.23 -8.91 -9.06
C ILE A 29 23.26 -8.81 -10.24
N LEU A 30 23.32 -7.71 -11.00
CA LEU A 30 22.43 -7.46 -12.14
C LEU A 30 22.63 -8.45 -13.27
N GLU A 31 23.85 -8.92 -13.54
CA GLU A 31 24.20 -9.88 -14.59
C GLU A 31 23.46 -11.23 -14.47
N ASN A 32 23.20 -11.68 -13.25
CA ASN A 32 22.54 -12.97 -13.01
C ASN A 32 21.02 -12.86 -12.87
N LEU A 33 20.51 -11.71 -12.46
CA LEU A 33 19.08 -11.52 -12.23
C LEU A 33 18.28 -11.59 -13.54
N LYS A 34 17.17 -12.32 -13.51
CA LYS A 34 16.19 -12.45 -14.60
C LYS A 34 14.87 -11.80 -14.24
N CYS A 35 14.45 -11.96 -12.99
CA CYS A 35 13.15 -11.52 -12.53
C CYS A 35 13.24 -10.91 -11.13
N VAL A 36 12.58 -9.78 -10.97
CA VAL A 36 12.42 -9.13 -9.66
C VAL A 36 10.96 -8.84 -9.42
N THR A 37 10.45 -9.20 -8.24
CA THR A 37 9.06 -8.91 -7.87
C THR A 37 8.99 -8.05 -6.63
N GLN A 38 8.09 -7.09 -6.61
CA GLN A 38 7.78 -6.24 -5.48
C GLN A 38 6.34 -6.46 -5.05
N ALA A 39 6.13 -6.79 -3.79
CA ALA A 39 4.81 -7.01 -3.20
C ALA A 39 4.79 -6.65 -1.70
N GLY A 40 3.63 -6.83 -1.04
CA GLY A 40 3.49 -6.70 0.41
C GLY A 40 3.31 -5.27 0.93
N GLY A 41 3.23 -4.29 0.05
CA GLY A 41 2.96 -2.88 0.38
C GLY A 41 3.24 -1.94 -0.78
N ARG A 42 2.82 -0.69 -0.61
CA ARG A 42 3.07 0.36 -1.61
C ARG A 42 4.52 0.83 -1.52
N LEU A 43 5.28 0.65 -2.59
CA LEU A 43 6.59 1.26 -2.77
C LEU A 43 6.42 2.70 -3.25
N ASP A 44 7.20 3.64 -2.69
CA ASP A 44 7.20 5.04 -3.15
C ASP A 44 7.53 5.11 -4.65
N MET A 45 6.83 5.97 -5.38
CA MET A 45 6.95 6.09 -6.84
C MET A 45 8.38 6.37 -7.30
N LYS A 46 9.17 7.13 -6.54
CA LYS A 46 10.57 7.41 -6.86
C LYS A 46 11.42 6.14 -6.91
N TYR A 47 11.20 5.21 -5.96
CA TYR A 47 11.92 3.93 -5.94
C TYR A 47 11.40 3.01 -7.03
N THR A 48 10.08 2.94 -7.21
CA THR A 48 9.47 2.15 -8.28
C THR A 48 10.03 2.56 -9.65
N GLN A 49 10.07 3.87 -9.94
CA GLN A 49 10.60 4.41 -11.19
C GLN A 49 12.10 4.17 -11.35
N TYR A 50 12.88 4.30 -10.27
CA TYR A 50 14.31 4.01 -10.27
C TYR A 50 14.60 2.56 -10.62
N PHE A 51 13.97 1.62 -9.90
CA PHE A 51 14.20 0.20 -10.09
C PHE A 51 13.68 -0.27 -11.45
N PHE A 52 12.55 0.27 -11.90
CA PHE A 52 12.06 -0.04 -13.23
C PHE A 52 13.11 0.29 -14.30
N LYS A 53 13.63 1.53 -14.32
CA LYS A 53 14.66 1.95 -15.29
C LYS A 53 15.94 1.15 -15.15
N LEU A 54 16.35 0.80 -13.93
CA LEU A 54 17.54 -0.01 -13.67
C LEU A 54 17.38 -1.41 -14.24
N PHE A 55 16.26 -2.07 -14.00
CA PHE A 55 15.99 -3.42 -14.41
C PHE A 55 15.72 -3.52 -15.92
N GLU A 56 14.96 -2.60 -16.49
CA GLU A 56 14.75 -2.49 -17.93
C GLU A 56 16.09 -2.37 -18.70
N LYS A 57 17.00 -1.52 -18.22
CA LYS A 57 18.33 -1.36 -18.84
C LYS A 57 19.18 -2.64 -18.83
N ASN A 58 18.89 -3.57 -17.92
CA ASN A 58 19.65 -4.81 -17.73
C ASN A 58 18.84 -6.06 -18.17
N ASP A 59 17.78 -5.91 -18.94
CA ASP A 59 16.88 -6.99 -19.41
C ASP A 59 16.32 -7.86 -18.27
N ILE A 60 16.04 -7.24 -17.12
CA ILE A 60 15.47 -7.89 -15.94
C ILE A 60 13.98 -7.58 -15.87
N CYS A 61 13.14 -8.61 -15.85
CA CYS A 61 11.70 -8.45 -15.67
C CYS A 61 11.40 -7.93 -14.27
N TYR A 62 10.68 -6.80 -14.16
CA TYR A 62 10.27 -6.23 -12.89
C TYR A 62 8.75 -6.16 -12.76
N PHE A 63 8.20 -6.89 -11.78
CA PHE A 63 6.78 -6.96 -11.52
C PHE A 63 6.43 -6.25 -10.22
N THR A 64 5.59 -5.23 -10.29
CA THR A 64 4.84 -4.75 -9.14
C THR A 64 3.60 -5.61 -8.99
N MET A 65 3.40 -6.19 -7.81
CA MET A 65 2.30 -7.11 -7.53
C MET A 65 1.45 -6.61 -6.37
N TYR A 66 0.15 -6.91 -6.44
CA TYR A 66 -0.78 -6.66 -5.37
C TYR A 66 -1.52 -7.93 -4.99
N GLY A 67 -1.90 -8.00 -3.71
CA GLY A 67 -2.73 -9.07 -3.21
C GLY A 67 -2.83 -9.07 -1.69
N GLN A 68 -3.63 -9.99 -1.21
CA GLN A 68 -3.94 -10.20 0.20
C GLN A 68 -3.89 -11.68 0.51
N THR A 69 -3.63 -12.02 1.77
CA THR A 69 -3.61 -13.42 2.25
C THR A 69 -4.91 -14.15 1.91
N GLU A 70 -6.03 -13.42 1.97
CA GLU A 70 -7.37 -13.89 1.66
C GLU A 70 -7.57 -14.34 0.20
N ALA A 71 -6.60 -14.04 -0.69
CA ALA A 71 -6.61 -14.46 -2.10
C ALA A 71 -5.30 -15.17 -2.51
N SER A 72 -4.66 -15.90 -1.61
CA SER A 72 -3.56 -16.89 -1.79
C SER A 72 -2.27 -16.43 -2.43
N PRO A 73 -1.61 -15.38 -2.10
CA PRO A 73 -1.93 -13.98 -1.81
C PRO A 73 -1.87 -13.07 -3.04
N ARG A 74 -1.81 -13.61 -4.27
CA ARG A 74 -1.67 -12.83 -5.50
C ARG A 74 -3.02 -12.57 -6.15
N ILE A 75 -3.31 -11.30 -6.41
CA ILE A 75 -4.54 -10.84 -7.05
C ILE A 75 -4.23 -10.22 -8.40
N SER A 76 -3.15 -9.41 -8.48
CA SER A 76 -2.80 -8.67 -9.69
C SER A 76 -1.31 -8.39 -9.81
N PHE A 77 -0.92 -7.96 -10.99
CA PHE A 77 0.43 -7.51 -11.30
C PHE A 77 0.41 -6.43 -12.39
N VAL A 78 1.45 -5.62 -12.40
CA VAL A 78 1.73 -4.69 -13.51
C VAL A 78 2.66 -5.40 -14.48
N PRO A 79 2.24 -5.64 -15.73
CA PRO A 79 3.12 -6.19 -16.78
C PRO A 79 4.38 -5.31 -16.96
N PRO A 80 5.59 -5.88 -17.04
CA PRO A 80 6.83 -5.10 -17.12
C PRO A 80 6.83 -4.07 -18.24
N GLU A 81 6.30 -4.40 -19.41
CA GLU A 81 6.20 -3.52 -20.59
C GLU A 81 5.23 -2.34 -20.39
N ARG A 82 4.38 -2.42 -19.37
CA ARG A 82 3.40 -1.36 -19.03
C ARG A 82 3.81 -0.55 -17.78
N ALA A 83 4.86 -0.96 -17.07
CA ALA A 83 5.15 -0.45 -15.74
C ALA A 83 5.42 1.07 -15.70
N LEU A 84 6.12 1.63 -16.70
CA LEU A 84 6.32 3.10 -16.78
C LEU A 84 5.03 3.86 -17.10
N ALA A 85 4.20 3.33 -17.99
CA ALA A 85 2.94 3.97 -18.37
C ALA A 85 1.89 3.88 -17.25
N LYS A 86 1.99 2.87 -16.37
CA LYS A 86 1.03 2.58 -15.31
C LYS A 86 1.65 2.75 -13.90
N LEU A 87 2.58 3.69 -13.75
CA LEU A 87 3.19 4.00 -12.45
C LEU A 87 2.14 4.29 -11.38
N GLY A 88 2.27 3.63 -10.24
CA GLY A 88 1.35 3.75 -9.10
C GLY A 88 0.09 2.90 -9.21
N SER A 89 -0.10 2.17 -10.33
CA SER A 89 -1.11 1.12 -10.43
C SER A 89 -0.65 -0.14 -9.67
N VAL A 90 -1.62 -0.94 -9.23
CA VAL A 90 -1.41 -2.30 -8.72
C VAL A 90 -1.61 -3.35 -9.81
N GLY A 91 -1.84 -2.92 -11.04
CA GLY A 91 -1.91 -3.76 -12.23
C GLY A 91 -3.31 -4.23 -12.61
N ILE A 92 -3.32 -5.26 -13.43
CA ILE A 92 -4.51 -5.98 -13.89
C ILE A 92 -4.69 -7.26 -13.08
N ALA A 93 -5.92 -7.73 -12.96
CA ALA A 93 -6.21 -9.00 -12.30
C ALA A 93 -5.49 -10.16 -12.99
N LEU A 94 -5.14 -11.19 -12.23
CA LEU A 94 -4.68 -12.47 -12.79
C LEU A 94 -5.78 -13.07 -13.68
N ASP A 95 -5.40 -13.84 -14.68
CA ASP A 95 -6.32 -14.48 -15.65
C ASP A 95 -7.38 -15.38 -15.00
N ILE A 96 -7.12 -15.86 -13.76
CA ILE A 96 -8.05 -16.67 -12.97
C ILE A 96 -9.14 -15.85 -12.27
N GLY A 97 -9.08 -14.52 -12.32
CA GLY A 97 -10.02 -13.64 -11.60
C GLY A 97 -10.26 -12.33 -12.31
N LYS A 98 -11.08 -11.50 -11.69
CA LYS A 98 -11.42 -10.17 -12.21
C LYS A 98 -11.53 -9.13 -11.10
N PHE A 99 -11.29 -7.86 -11.46
CA PHE A 99 -11.54 -6.70 -10.62
C PHE A 99 -12.81 -5.97 -11.01
N TYR A 100 -13.48 -5.42 -10.02
CA TYR A 100 -14.46 -4.36 -10.16
C TYR A 100 -14.53 -3.52 -8.88
N THR A 101 -15.19 -2.39 -8.91
CA THR A 101 -15.46 -1.56 -7.74
C THR A 101 -16.96 -1.54 -7.44
N ASP A 102 -17.33 -1.22 -6.20
CA ASP A 102 -18.73 -0.99 -5.81
C ASP A 102 -19.22 0.42 -6.16
N ALA A 103 -18.43 1.20 -6.93
CA ALA A 103 -18.83 2.50 -7.44
C ALA A 103 -19.91 2.39 -8.53
N ALA A 104 -20.68 3.45 -8.71
CA ALA A 104 -21.76 3.50 -9.70
C ALA A 104 -21.25 3.50 -11.17
N ASP A 105 -19.99 3.89 -11.37
CA ASP A 105 -19.33 3.91 -12.68
C ASP A 105 -17.86 3.47 -12.56
N PHE A 106 -17.22 3.17 -13.71
CA PHE A 106 -15.84 2.66 -13.76
C PHE A 106 -14.77 3.71 -13.44
N VAL A 107 -15.11 4.99 -13.42
CA VAL A 107 -14.15 6.10 -13.21
C VAL A 107 -14.13 6.55 -11.77
N SER A 108 -15.23 6.31 -11.05
CA SER A 108 -15.38 6.72 -9.65
C SER A 108 -14.62 5.81 -8.69
N GLU A 109 -14.19 6.40 -7.58
CA GLU A 109 -13.56 5.65 -6.50
C GLU A 109 -14.58 4.75 -5.80
N GLY A 110 -14.24 3.48 -5.64
CA GLY A 110 -15.04 2.51 -4.91
C GLY A 110 -14.19 1.47 -4.20
N GLU A 111 -14.80 0.67 -3.34
CA GLU A 111 -14.10 -0.47 -2.76
C GLU A 111 -13.72 -1.47 -3.85
N LEU A 112 -12.44 -1.77 -3.95
CA LEU A 112 -11.95 -2.78 -4.89
C LEU A 112 -12.44 -4.16 -4.46
N ILE A 113 -13.13 -4.82 -5.37
CA ILE A 113 -13.63 -6.19 -5.20
C ILE A 113 -12.87 -7.08 -6.16
N TYR A 114 -12.40 -8.20 -5.66
CA TYR A 114 -11.78 -9.25 -6.47
C TYR A 114 -12.68 -10.49 -6.46
N GLU A 115 -12.88 -11.08 -7.63
CA GLU A 115 -13.60 -12.34 -7.80
C GLU A 115 -12.68 -13.35 -8.47
N GLY A 116 -12.46 -14.49 -7.81
CA GLY A 116 -11.56 -15.53 -8.32
C GLY A 116 -11.56 -16.80 -7.45
N PRO A 117 -11.16 -17.95 -8.02
CA PRO A 117 -11.18 -19.25 -7.31
C PRO A 117 -10.11 -19.34 -6.20
N ASN A 118 -9.15 -18.43 -6.16
CA ASN A 118 -8.10 -18.37 -5.15
C ASN A 118 -8.51 -17.57 -3.90
N VAL A 119 -9.74 -17.06 -3.84
CA VAL A 119 -10.28 -16.43 -2.63
C VAL A 119 -10.53 -17.51 -1.57
N CYS A 120 -10.07 -17.25 -0.33
CA CYS A 120 -10.26 -18.14 0.79
C CYS A 120 -11.74 -18.29 1.14
N MET A 121 -12.11 -19.43 1.71
CA MET A 121 -13.49 -19.76 2.08
C MET A 121 -14.03 -18.93 3.26
N GLY A 122 -13.16 -18.24 3.99
CA GLY A 122 -13.52 -17.46 5.19
C GLY A 122 -12.44 -17.52 6.25
N TYR A 123 -12.74 -16.96 7.43
CA TYR A 123 -11.84 -16.97 8.58
C TYR A 123 -12.20 -18.08 9.57
N ALA A 124 -11.18 -18.74 10.14
CA ALA A 124 -11.28 -19.68 11.24
C ALA A 124 -10.63 -19.07 12.49
N TYR A 125 -11.41 -18.78 13.52
CA TYR A 125 -10.95 -18.25 14.81
C TYR A 125 -10.70 -19.36 15.84
N ASN A 126 -11.26 -20.56 15.59
CA ASN A 126 -11.09 -21.73 16.42
C ASN A 126 -11.21 -23.01 15.56
N ARG A 127 -10.95 -24.17 16.18
CA ARG A 127 -10.93 -25.46 15.46
C ARG A 127 -12.27 -25.85 14.83
N GLN A 128 -13.39 -25.47 15.43
CA GLN A 128 -14.72 -25.78 14.90
C GLN A 128 -15.00 -25.02 13.61
N ASP A 129 -14.39 -23.86 13.44
CA ASP A 129 -14.57 -23.02 12.24
C ASP A 129 -13.97 -23.65 10.98
N LEU A 130 -13.04 -24.62 11.12
CA LEU A 130 -12.45 -25.32 9.98
C LEU A 130 -13.48 -26.19 9.21
N GLY A 131 -14.60 -26.53 9.84
CA GLY A 131 -15.70 -27.26 9.19
C GLY A 131 -16.79 -26.37 8.59
N LYS A 132 -16.65 -25.04 8.64
CA LYS A 132 -17.63 -24.11 8.07
C LYS A 132 -17.62 -24.17 6.53
N PRO A 133 -18.79 -23.97 5.89
CA PRO A 133 -18.86 -23.84 4.44
C PRO A 133 -18.15 -22.56 3.97
N ASP A 134 -17.92 -22.48 2.66
CA ASP A 134 -17.43 -21.25 2.02
C ASP A 134 -18.43 -20.10 2.24
N THR A 135 -17.94 -19.04 2.89
CA THR A 135 -18.72 -17.83 3.17
C THR A 135 -18.40 -16.69 2.21
N ASN A 136 -17.30 -16.78 1.49
CA ASN A 136 -16.83 -15.75 0.58
C ASN A 136 -17.30 -16.00 -0.87
N HIS A 137 -17.62 -17.23 -1.23
CA HIS A 137 -18.11 -17.60 -2.57
C HIS A 137 -17.22 -17.09 -3.71
N GLY A 138 -15.90 -17.11 -3.49
CA GLY A 138 -14.94 -16.60 -4.47
C GLY A 138 -14.87 -15.08 -4.59
N ILE A 139 -15.55 -14.32 -3.72
CA ILE A 139 -15.60 -12.84 -3.75
C ILE A 139 -14.86 -12.28 -2.55
N LEU A 140 -13.88 -11.41 -2.81
CA LEU A 140 -13.11 -10.69 -1.79
C LEU A 140 -13.37 -9.19 -1.87
N LYS A 141 -13.98 -8.64 -0.82
CA LYS A 141 -13.99 -7.20 -0.55
C LYS A 141 -12.64 -6.85 0.07
N THR A 142 -11.78 -6.18 -0.68
CA THR A 142 -10.39 -5.99 -0.28
C THR A 142 -10.20 -5.00 0.87
N GLY A 143 -11.19 -4.15 1.11
CA GLY A 143 -11.09 -3.02 2.04
C GLY A 143 -10.20 -1.88 1.51
N ASP A 144 -9.70 -2.00 0.29
CA ASP A 144 -8.95 -0.94 -0.40
C ASP A 144 -9.89 -0.16 -1.33
N ILE A 145 -9.80 1.16 -1.32
CA ILE A 145 -10.52 2.03 -2.26
C ILE A 145 -9.64 2.22 -3.49
N ALA A 146 -10.22 2.04 -4.65
CA ALA A 146 -9.49 2.08 -5.93
C ALA A 146 -10.31 2.73 -7.04
N THR A 147 -9.61 3.13 -8.09
CA THR A 147 -10.15 3.39 -9.43
C THR A 147 -9.65 2.31 -10.38
N ILE A 148 -10.43 2.00 -11.41
CA ILE A 148 -10.02 1.09 -12.49
C ILE A 148 -10.11 1.88 -13.78
N ASP A 149 -9.03 1.86 -14.58
CA ASP A 149 -9.03 2.55 -15.86
C ASP A 149 -9.64 1.69 -16.98
N ASN A 150 -9.82 2.29 -18.15
CA ASN A 150 -10.43 1.63 -19.31
C ASN A 150 -9.64 0.42 -19.85
N GLU A 151 -8.40 0.24 -19.40
CA GLU A 151 -7.55 -0.90 -19.74
C GLU A 151 -7.56 -1.97 -18.63
N GLY A 152 -8.36 -1.78 -17.57
CA GLY A 152 -8.48 -2.72 -16.45
C GLY A 152 -7.39 -2.57 -15.38
N PHE A 153 -6.55 -1.54 -15.42
CA PHE A 153 -5.55 -1.31 -14.40
C PHE A 153 -6.16 -0.65 -13.17
N ALA A 154 -6.02 -1.32 -12.03
CA ALA A 154 -6.47 -0.78 -10.75
C ALA A 154 -5.39 0.10 -10.12
N LYS A 155 -5.83 1.21 -9.50
CA LYS A 155 -4.98 2.11 -8.71
C LYS A 155 -5.60 2.29 -7.34
N ILE A 156 -4.88 1.88 -6.30
CA ILE A 156 -5.33 2.05 -4.91
C ILE A 156 -5.19 3.52 -4.51
N VAL A 157 -6.27 4.08 -4.02
CA VAL A 157 -6.37 5.46 -3.50
C VAL A 157 -6.11 5.47 -2.00
N GLY A 158 -6.62 4.47 -1.27
CA GLY A 158 -6.45 4.34 0.18
C GLY A 158 -7.19 3.13 0.73
N ARG A 159 -7.20 2.99 2.06
CA ARG A 159 -7.95 1.94 2.73
C ARG A 159 -9.30 2.46 3.24
N LYS A 160 -10.37 1.71 3.06
CA LYS A 160 -11.73 2.07 3.49
C LYS A 160 -11.78 2.50 4.97
N LYS A 161 -11.09 1.76 5.85
CA LYS A 161 -10.96 2.06 7.28
C LYS A 161 -10.04 3.26 7.60
N ARG A 162 -9.39 3.84 6.60
CA ARG A 162 -8.47 4.96 6.73
C ARG A 162 -9.07 6.28 6.19
N PHE A 163 -10.37 6.27 5.90
CA PHE A 163 -11.14 7.48 5.62
C PHE A 163 -11.94 7.86 6.86
N VAL A 164 -11.88 9.13 7.24
CA VAL A 164 -12.67 9.72 8.32
C VAL A 164 -13.45 10.92 7.78
N LYS A 165 -14.58 11.22 8.38
CA LYS A 165 -15.34 12.42 8.04
C LYS A 165 -14.94 13.56 8.97
N VAL A 166 -14.60 14.71 8.41
CA VAL A 166 -14.30 15.93 9.16
C VAL A 166 -15.08 17.08 8.52
N CYS A 167 -15.99 17.67 9.29
CA CYS A 167 -16.87 18.72 8.82
C CYS A 167 -17.59 18.37 7.49
N GLY A 168 -18.05 17.12 7.37
CA GLY A 168 -18.75 16.62 6.18
C GLY A 168 -17.84 16.23 5.01
N SER A 169 -16.55 16.52 5.07
CA SER A 169 -15.58 16.13 4.04
C SER A 169 -14.94 14.78 4.38
N SER A 170 -14.79 13.91 3.37
CA SER A 170 -14.05 12.65 3.52
C SER A 170 -12.54 12.94 3.46
N VAL A 171 -11.80 12.51 4.48
CA VAL A 171 -10.37 12.72 4.62
C VAL A 171 -9.65 11.39 4.62
N ASN A 172 -8.72 11.22 3.68
CA ASN A 172 -7.86 10.04 3.60
C ASN A 172 -6.63 10.23 4.50
N LEU A 173 -6.56 9.46 5.60
CA LEU A 173 -5.46 9.54 6.57
C LEU A 173 -4.12 9.06 5.98
N ASP A 174 -4.13 8.14 5.01
CA ASP A 174 -2.91 7.65 4.36
C ASP A 174 -2.32 8.72 3.42
N ASP A 175 -3.18 9.52 2.76
CA ASP A 175 -2.72 10.66 1.95
C ASP A 175 -2.09 11.75 2.82
N LEU A 176 -2.70 12.08 3.97
CA LEU A 176 -2.14 13.02 4.93
C LEU A 176 -0.75 12.56 5.43
N ASP A 177 -0.65 11.29 5.82
CA ASP A 177 0.60 10.70 6.32
C ASP A 177 1.69 10.68 5.23
N SER A 178 1.32 10.33 4.00
CA SER A 178 2.21 10.34 2.84
C SER A 178 2.75 11.74 2.53
N LYS A 179 1.89 12.76 2.55
CA LYS A 179 2.29 14.17 2.34
C LYS A 179 3.25 14.64 3.43
N LEU A 180 3.00 14.31 4.69
CA LEU A 180 3.91 14.65 5.80
C LEU A 180 5.27 13.97 5.63
N LYS A 181 5.30 12.69 5.30
CA LYS A 181 6.53 11.93 5.04
C LYS A 181 7.33 12.46 3.84
N SER A 182 6.67 13.02 2.83
CA SER A 182 7.35 13.65 1.68
C SER A 182 8.19 14.88 2.08
N ARG A 183 7.88 15.51 3.22
CA ARG A 183 8.65 16.60 3.85
C ARG A 183 9.62 16.11 4.92
N SER A 184 9.92 14.82 4.93
CA SER A 184 10.84 14.18 5.88
C SER A 184 10.37 14.21 7.35
N PHE A 185 9.09 14.46 7.60
CA PHE A 185 8.53 14.26 8.93
C PHE A 185 8.32 12.76 9.20
N VAL A 186 8.71 12.31 10.38
CA VAL A 186 8.46 10.94 10.83
C VAL A 186 7.13 10.94 11.59
N THR A 187 6.07 10.53 10.90
CA THR A 187 4.71 10.63 11.40
C THR A 187 3.94 9.33 11.25
N SER A 188 2.83 9.26 11.97
CA SER A 188 1.72 8.34 11.71
C SER A 188 0.42 9.08 11.98
N VAL A 189 -0.51 9.03 11.02
CA VAL A 189 -1.79 9.71 11.13
C VAL A 189 -2.87 8.71 11.48
N ILE A 190 -3.59 8.95 12.57
CA ILE A 190 -4.76 8.18 13.01
C ILE A 190 -5.96 9.12 13.13
N GLY A 191 -7.16 8.58 13.22
CA GLY A 191 -8.34 9.43 13.39
C GLY A 191 -9.62 8.63 13.47
N LYS A 192 -10.64 9.31 13.94
CA LYS A 192 -12.05 8.95 13.87
C LYS A 192 -12.82 10.16 13.34
N ASP A 193 -14.12 10.01 13.08
CA ASP A 193 -14.93 11.12 12.59
C ASP A 193 -14.79 12.35 13.49
N GLU A 194 -14.62 13.51 12.85
CA GLU A 194 -14.40 14.85 13.41
C GLU A 194 -13.06 15.04 14.14
N GLU A 195 -12.17 14.02 14.19
CA GLU A 195 -10.89 14.13 14.87
C GLU A 195 -9.75 13.42 14.12
N ILE A 196 -8.66 14.13 13.87
CA ILE A 196 -7.43 13.60 13.28
C ILE A 196 -6.28 13.81 14.27
N ILE A 197 -5.49 12.78 14.51
CA ILE A 197 -4.30 12.85 15.35
C ILE A 197 -3.07 12.53 14.51
N VAL A 198 -2.12 13.43 14.50
CA VAL A 198 -0.80 13.24 13.91
C VAL A 198 0.18 12.91 15.02
N LEU A 199 0.59 11.65 15.10
CA LEU A 199 1.67 11.22 15.98
C LEU A 199 3.00 11.53 15.29
N THR A 200 3.96 12.08 16.03
CA THR A 200 5.27 12.43 15.46
C THR A 200 6.40 12.28 16.47
N VAL A 201 7.56 11.84 16.01
CA VAL A 201 8.80 11.87 16.79
C VAL A 201 9.58 13.18 16.62
N ASN A 202 9.19 14.02 15.65
CA ASN A 202 9.85 15.29 15.39
C ASN A 202 9.52 16.32 16.46
N ASN A 203 10.48 17.20 16.77
CA ASN A 203 10.26 18.33 17.67
C ASN A 203 9.53 19.51 17.00
N ASP A 204 9.55 19.58 15.68
CA ASP A 204 8.97 20.68 14.88
C ASP A 204 7.46 20.50 14.67
N ARG A 205 6.67 20.65 15.75
CA ARG A 205 5.20 20.60 15.67
C ARG A 205 4.62 21.76 14.88
N ASP A 206 5.22 22.93 14.96
CA ASP A 206 4.74 24.14 14.26
C ASP A 206 4.97 24.03 12.77
N GLY A 207 6.09 23.45 12.32
CA GLY A 207 6.36 23.13 10.92
C GLY A 207 5.34 22.13 10.37
N ILE A 208 5.06 21.06 11.12
CA ILE A 208 4.01 20.08 10.76
C ILE A 208 2.66 20.77 10.64
N LYS A 209 2.29 21.59 11.62
CA LYS A 209 1.03 22.32 11.67
C LYS A 209 0.88 23.27 10.48
N LYS A 210 1.91 24.10 10.22
CA LYS A 210 1.95 25.04 9.10
C LYS A 210 1.82 24.30 7.76
N PHE A 211 2.52 23.18 7.62
CA PHE A 211 2.46 22.39 6.39
C PHE A 211 1.05 21.77 6.19
N LEU A 212 0.46 21.16 7.22
CA LEU A 212 -0.90 20.62 7.13
C LEU A 212 -1.91 21.70 6.71
N TYR A 213 -1.83 22.88 7.32
CA TYR A 213 -2.76 23.98 7.02
C TYR A 213 -2.62 24.56 5.61
N SER A 214 -1.54 24.26 4.91
CA SER A 214 -1.35 24.70 3.52
C SER A 214 -2.20 23.94 2.50
N PHE A 215 -2.75 22.77 2.89
CA PHE A 215 -3.53 21.95 1.95
C PHE A 215 -4.80 21.30 2.52
N VAL A 216 -5.06 21.39 3.83
CA VAL A 216 -6.34 20.91 4.38
C VAL A 216 -7.41 21.99 4.28
N ASN A 217 -8.62 21.59 3.87
CA ASN A 217 -9.76 22.48 3.66
C ASN A 217 -10.82 22.37 4.78
N PHE A 218 -10.40 21.96 5.99
CA PHE A 218 -11.28 21.82 7.14
C PHE A 218 -10.67 22.50 8.37
N PRO A 219 -11.48 22.81 9.41
CA PRO A 219 -11.02 23.55 10.58
C PRO A 219 -9.86 22.86 11.28
N THR A 220 -8.83 23.65 11.56
CA THR A 220 -7.58 23.20 12.18
C THR A 220 -7.75 22.60 13.59
N ARG A 221 -8.87 22.93 14.28
CA ARG A 221 -9.27 22.35 15.57
C ARG A 221 -9.51 20.84 15.50
N ALA A 222 -9.82 20.32 14.30
CA ALA A 222 -9.99 18.88 14.09
C ALA A 222 -8.68 18.11 14.05
N ILE A 223 -7.51 18.80 14.02
CA ILE A 223 -6.19 18.17 13.99
C ILE A 223 -5.47 18.39 15.32
N LYS A 224 -5.10 17.29 15.98
CA LYS A 224 -4.18 17.28 17.12
C LYS A 224 -2.81 16.76 16.66
N ILE A 225 -1.73 17.36 17.15
CA ILE A 225 -0.36 16.91 16.90
C ILE A 225 0.24 16.48 18.23
N ILE A 226 0.51 15.19 18.36
CA ILE A 226 1.02 14.57 19.59
C ILE A 226 2.44 14.10 19.33
N LYS A 227 3.37 14.54 20.19
CA LYS A 227 4.73 14.00 20.19
C LYS A 227 4.74 12.64 20.87
N THR A 228 5.39 11.67 20.24
CA THR A 228 5.65 10.34 20.76
C THR A 228 7.13 10.01 20.67
N ASP A 229 7.61 9.09 21.49
CA ASP A 229 9.00 8.64 21.46
C ASP A 229 9.31 7.78 20.24
N ALA A 230 8.33 7.02 19.76
CA ALA A 230 8.45 6.17 18.57
C ALA A 230 7.11 5.97 17.88
N ILE A 231 7.14 5.76 16.56
CA ILE A 231 5.99 5.24 15.82
C ILE A 231 5.96 3.72 15.98
N ARG A 232 4.82 3.18 16.41
CA ARG A 232 4.62 1.74 16.57
C ARG A 232 4.48 1.05 15.22
N TYR A 233 5.13 -0.12 15.12
CA TYR A 233 5.03 -1.00 13.95
C TYR A 233 4.66 -2.41 14.38
N THR A 234 3.89 -3.10 13.56
CA THR A 234 3.61 -4.53 13.70
C THR A 234 4.85 -5.37 13.44
N GLY A 235 4.85 -6.65 13.83
CA GLY A 235 5.93 -7.58 13.50
C GLY A 235 6.20 -7.74 11.99
N ALA A 236 5.25 -7.37 11.14
CA ALA A 236 5.39 -7.32 9.68
C ALA A 236 5.95 -5.98 9.14
N GLY A 237 6.39 -5.07 10.02
CA GLY A 237 6.98 -3.77 9.64
C GLY A 237 5.98 -2.75 9.11
N LYS A 238 4.68 -2.92 9.35
CA LYS A 238 3.62 -1.95 9.01
C LYS A 238 3.27 -1.10 10.23
N PRO A 239 2.90 0.20 10.08
CA PRO A 239 2.40 0.99 11.20
C PRO A 239 1.24 0.30 11.89
N ASP A 240 1.30 0.21 13.21
CA ASP A 240 0.27 -0.41 14.04
C ASP A 240 -0.82 0.61 14.39
N TYR A 241 -1.66 0.90 13.41
CA TYR A 241 -2.70 1.91 13.54
C TYR A 241 -3.74 1.56 14.61
N LEU A 242 -4.02 0.26 14.83
CA LEU A 242 -4.99 -0.18 15.85
C LEU A 242 -4.47 0.17 17.24
N PHE A 243 -3.26 -0.27 17.57
CA PHE A 243 -2.63 0.04 18.84
C PHE A 243 -2.52 1.55 19.08
N MET A 244 -2.04 2.30 18.09
CA MET A 244 -1.92 3.76 18.19
C MET A 244 -3.27 4.45 18.36
N ALA A 245 -4.34 3.94 17.77
CA ALA A 245 -5.68 4.48 17.93
C ALA A 245 -6.25 4.19 19.33
N GLU A 246 -6.07 2.97 19.84
CA GLU A 246 -6.50 2.60 21.21
C GLU A 246 -5.86 3.46 22.30
N GLU A 247 -4.59 3.86 22.11
CA GLU A 247 -3.88 4.70 23.09
C GLU A 247 -4.21 6.19 22.99
N ASN A 248 -4.69 6.70 21.83
CA ASN A 248 -4.76 8.14 21.58
C ASN A 248 -6.15 8.66 21.16
N LEU A 249 -7.13 7.81 20.88
CA LEU A 249 -8.50 8.15 20.49
C LEU A 249 -9.53 7.74 21.53
#